data_532106a94bb55ac3411d7a505a1e443b
#
_entry.id   532106a94bb55ac3411d7a505a1e443b
#
_cell.length_a   1.000
_cell.length_b   1.000
_cell.length_c   1.000
_cell.angle_alpha   90.00
_cell.angle_beta   90.00
_cell.angle_gamma   90.00
#
_symmetry.space_group_name_H-M   'P 1'
#
loop_
_entity.id
_entity.type
_entity.pdbx_description
1 polymer ?
#
loop_
_entity_poly.entity_id
_entity_poly.type
_entity_poly.pdbx_seq_one_letter_code
_entity_poly.pdbx_strand_id
1 'polypeptide(L)'
;MSSEKKQLLYQVLKTISNSSVPVGSGFVRESLRLNGYDISEATVGRILREMDAEGYTEKVGFKGRILTSYGIEKLRELEHDHKIHHYGNELINVIKVTGRKNLIDILIARKVIESQLARFAAQYITRRELKEIEEVIKFQRIHVEKGLSIAEDDVRFHKLIAQAARNRVLDAALDLIRQHGQLSPVLEYIRKKVKSKVLLDHEKIFEAIASRNPEEAENAMVNHIENLIEDVEKYWNMVYESDDVNM
;
A
#
# COMPACT_ATOMS: atom_id res chain seq x y z
N MET A 1 14.83 -17.53 5.60
CA MET A 1 15.64 -16.55 6.37
C MET A 1 14.69 -15.47 6.89
N SER A 2 14.75 -15.08 8.16
CA SER A 2 13.91 -13.99 8.70
C SER A 2 14.28 -12.64 8.05
N SER A 3 13.33 -11.67 8.05
CA SER A 3 13.56 -10.32 7.52
C SER A 3 14.78 -9.65 8.16
N GLU A 4 14.93 -9.74 9.48
CA GLU A 4 16.07 -9.19 10.23
C GLU A 4 17.40 -9.82 9.81
N LYS A 5 17.42 -11.14 9.61
CA LYS A 5 18.65 -11.82 9.16
C LYS A 5 19.03 -11.41 7.73
N LYS A 6 18.06 -11.18 6.84
CA LYS A 6 18.30 -10.63 5.49
C LYS A 6 18.88 -9.22 5.56
N GLN A 7 18.35 -8.38 6.40
CA GLN A 7 18.78 -7.00 6.53
C GLN A 7 20.20 -6.91 7.13
N LEU A 8 20.50 -7.73 8.12
CA LEU A 8 21.85 -7.83 8.68
C LEU A 8 22.87 -8.32 7.65
N LEU A 9 22.53 -9.38 6.88
CA LEU A 9 23.37 -9.88 5.79
C LEU A 9 23.65 -8.79 4.75
N TYR A 10 22.62 -8.03 4.35
CA TYR A 10 22.77 -6.89 3.44
C TYR A 10 23.77 -5.87 3.97
N GLN A 11 23.64 -5.45 5.23
CA GLN A 11 24.53 -4.45 5.82
C GLN A 11 25.98 -4.92 5.89
N VAL A 12 26.22 -6.21 6.22
CA VAL A 12 27.58 -6.76 6.26
C VAL A 12 28.18 -6.82 4.86
N LEU A 13 27.47 -7.35 3.86
CA LEU A 13 27.95 -7.40 2.47
C LEU A 13 28.24 -5.99 1.93
N LYS A 14 27.36 -5.03 2.18
CA LYS A 14 27.52 -3.63 1.78
C LYS A 14 28.75 -2.99 2.45
N THR A 15 28.98 -3.26 3.72
CA THR A 15 30.17 -2.79 4.45
C THR A 15 31.46 -3.31 3.81
N ILE A 16 31.48 -4.60 3.46
CA ILE A 16 32.66 -5.22 2.81
C ILE A 16 32.84 -4.66 1.40
N SER A 17 31.77 -4.50 0.63
CA SER A 17 31.79 -3.97 -0.73
C SER A 17 32.30 -2.53 -0.81
N ASN A 18 32.01 -1.70 0.18
CA ASN A 18 32.42 -0.29 0.23
C ASN A 18 33.89 -0.09 0.61
N SER A 19 34.58 -1.17 0.99
CA SER A 19 36.01 -1.11 1.35
C SER A 19 36.87 -1.51 0.17
N SER A 20 37.88 -0.71 -0.11
CA SER A 20 38.93 -1.04 -1.10
C SER A 20 39.99 -2.02 -0.58
N VAL A 21 39.92 -2.38 0.69
CA VAL A 21 40.85 -3.31 1.36
C VAL A 21 40.06 -4.38 2.11
N PRO A 22 40.68 -5.57 2.34
CA PRO A 22 40.05 -6.62 3.13
C PRO A 22 39.67 -6.12 4.54
N VAL A 23 38.49 -6.46 5.04
CA VAL A 23 37.96 -5.97 6.32
C VAL A 23 37.84 -7.09 7.36
N GLY A 24 38.15 -6.76 8.60
CA GLY A 24 38.01 -7.65 9.76
C GLY A 24 36.71 -7.42 10.53
N SER A 25 36.48 -8.28 11.55
CA SER A 25 35.28 -8.23 12.40
C SER A 25 35.11 -6.90 13.13
N GLY A 26 36.19 -6.29 13.60
CA GLY A 26 36.13 -4.99 14.30
C GLY A 26 35.63 -3.86 13.41
N PHE A 27 36.11 -3.79 12.15
CA PHE A 27 35.63 -2.80 11.18
C PHE A 27 34.15 -2.99 10.84
N VAL A 28 33.73 -4.24 10.57
CA VAL A 28 32.34 -4.55 10.28
C VAL A 28 31.44 -4.23 11.48
N ARG A 29 31.87 -4.56 12.72
CA ARG A 29 31.13 -4.22 13.93
C ARG A 29 30.89 -2.73 14.03
N GLU A 30 31.92 -1.91 13.86
CA GLU A 30 31.82 -0.46 13.96
C GLU A 30 30.86 0.12 12.90
N SER A 31 30.97 -0.35 11.65
CA SER A 31 30.03 0.03 10.59
C SER A 31 28.60 -0.35 10.94
N LEU A 32 28.37 -1.53 11.49
CA LEU A 32 27.04 -1.99 11.91
C LEU A 32 26.51 -1.14 13.06
N ARG A 33 27.35 -0.79 14.03
CA ARG A 33 26.97 0.10 15.15
C ARG A 33 26.50 1.46 14.65
N LEU A 34 27.17 2.06 13.67
CA LEU A 34 26.76 3.33 13.05
C LEU A 34 25.42 3.21 12.31
N ASN A 35 25.04 2.01 11.89
CA ASN A 35 23.75 1.72 11.24
C ASN A 35 22.68 1.19 12.24
N GLY A 36 22.91 1.34 13.54
CA GLY A 36 21.91 1.03 14.58
C GLY A 36 21.89 -0.43 15.04
N TYR A 37 22.90 -1.25 14.67
CA TYR A 37 23.02 -2.63 15.11
C TYR A 37 24.02 -2.74 16.29
N ASP A 38 23.50 -2.99 17.49
CA ASP A 38 24.34 -3.23 18.68
C ASP A 38 24.60 -4.74 18.84
N ILE A 39 25.66 -5.21 18.17
CA ILE A 39 26.09 -6.62 18.23
C ILE A 39 27.58 -6.74 18.58
N SER A 40 27.90 -7.82 19.31
CA SER A 40 29.30 -8.05 19.74
C SER A 40 30.20 -8.43 18.56
N GLU A 41 31.49 -8.12 18.70
CA GLU A 41 32.49 -8.50 17.69
C GLU A 41 32.56 -10.03 17.49
N ALA A 42 32.37 -10.81 18.56
CA ALA A 42 32.30 -12.25 18.48
C ALA A 42 31.13 -12.73 17.60
N THR A 43 29.97 -12.06 17.71
CA THR A 43 28.80 -12.33 16.84
C THR A 43 29.09 -11.97 15.40
N VAL A 44 29.72 -10.83 15.13
CA VAL A 44 30.15 -10.45 13.77
C VAL A 44 31.14 -11.48 13.21
N GLY A 45 32.09 -11.93 14.02
CA GLY A 45 33.04 -12.98 13.61
C GLY A 45 32.33 -14.30 13.25
N ARG A 46 31.23 -14.67 13.92
CA ARG A 46 30.43 -15.83 13.57
C ARG A 46 29.68 -15.61 12.25
N ILE A 47 29.07 -14.46 12.06
CA ILE A 47 28.37 -14.09 10.81
C ILE A 47 29.33 -14.15 9.63
N LEU A 48 30.52 -13.58 9.75
CA LEU A 48 31.52 -13.59 8.71
C LEU A 48 31.97 -15.01 8.34
N ARG A 49 32.08 -15.93 9.32
CA ARG A 49 32.36 -17.35 9.03
C ARG A 49 31.21 -18.06 8.33
N GLU A 50 29.97 -17.74 8.69
CA GLU A 50 28.79 -18.24 7.97
C GLU A 50 28.82 -17.77 6.51
N MET A 51 29.17 -16.50 6.27
CA MET A 51 29.28 -15.93 4.91
C MET A 51 30.42 -16.55 4.10
N ASP A 52 31.56 -16.89 4.74
CA ASP A 52 32.62 -17.65 4.09
C ASP A 52 32.11 -19.05 3.70
N ALA A 53 31.39 -19.73 4.58
CA ALA A 53 30.86 -21.08 4.32
C ALA A 53 29.75 -21.06 3.22
N GLU A 54 28.97 -19.99 3.12
CA GLU A 54 27.98 -19.79 2.05
C GLU A 54 28.63 -19.29 0.74
N GLY A 55 29.91 -19.00 0.73
CA GLY A 55 30.66 -18.58 -0.45
C GLY A 55 30.49 -17.10 -0.82
N TYR A 56 29.89 -16.28 0.04
CA TYR A 56 29.72 -14.84 -0.22
C TYR A 56 31.00 -14.03 0.01
N THR A 57 31.84 -14.48 0.94
CA THR A 57 33.11 -13.84 1.27
C THR A 57 34.26 -14.82 1.21
N GLU A 58 35.48 -14.31 0.98
CA GLU A 58 36.71 -15.07 1.10
C GLU A 58 37.71 -14.35 1.99
N LYS A 59 38.46 -15.14 2.75
CA LYS A 59 39.46 -14.63 3.69
C LYS A 59 40.78 -14.36 2.99
N VAL A 60 41.31 -13.13 3.12
CA VAL A 60 42.61 -12.73 2.58
C VAL A 60 43.66 -12.78 3.70
N GLY A 61 44.19 -13.98 3.97
CA GLY A 61 45.17 -14.21 5.03
C GLY A 61 44.67 -13.67 6.39
N PHE A 62 45.48 -12.84 7.05
CA PHE A 62 45.17 -12.18 8.32
C PHE A 62 44.56 -10.77 8.13
N LYS A 63 44.45 -10.28 6.88
CA LYS A 63 44.02 -8.90 6.59
C LYS A 63 42.53 -8.71 6.70
N GLY A 64 41.73 -9.78 6.63
CA GLY A 64 40.27 -9.72 6.65
C GLY A 64 39.63 -10.46 5.49
N ARG A 65 38.48 -9.98 5.04
CA ARG A 65 37.66 -10.58 3.98
C ARG A 65 37.35 -9.60 2.88
N ILE A 66 37.13 -10.14 1.67
CA ILE A 66 36.57 -9.44 0.52
C ILE A 66 35.34 -10.21 0.03
N LEU A 67 34.54 -9.58 -0.81
CA LEU A 67 33.43 -10.25 -1.49
C LEU A 67 33.95 -11.15 -2.61
N THR A 68 33.34 -12.31 -2.75
CA THR A 68 33.46 -13.14 -3.96
C THR A 68 32.55 -12.60 -5.06
N SER A 69 32.68 -13.12 -6.29
CA SER A 69 31.72 -12.82 -7.37
C SER A 69 30.28 -13.19 -6.97
N TYR A 70 30.10 -14.32 -6.27
CA TYR A 70 28.79 -14.75 -5.75
C TYR A 70 28.29 -13.84 -4.64
N GLY A 71 29.16 -13.33 -3.77
CA GLY A 71 28.81 -12.34 -2.75
C GLY A 71 28.37 -11.01 -3.35
N ILE A 72 28.99 -10.56 -4.46
CA ILE A 72 28.59 -9.37 -5.20
C ILE A 72 27.19 -9.55 -5.80
N GLU A 73 26.91 -10.71 -6.38
CA GLU A 73 25.62 -11.04 -6.95
C GLU A 73 24.52 -11.06 -5.87
N LYS A 74 24.83 -11.68 -4.72
CA LYS A 74 23.94 -11.68 -3.55
C LYS A 74 23.69 -10.28 -2.99
N LEU A 75 24.70 -9.42 -2.94
CA LEU A 75 24.53 -8.03 -2.53
C LEU A 75 23.55 -7.29 -3.47
N ARG A 76 23.67 -7.46 -4.78
CA ARG A 76 22.76 -6.84 -5.76
C ARG A 76 21.31 -7.30 -5.59
N GLU A 77 21.09 -8.60 -5.35
CA GLU A 77 19.76 -9.14 -5.02
C GLU A 77 19.17 -8.45 -3.78
N LEU A 78 19.96 -8.38 -2.71
CA LEU A 78 19.53 -7.77 -1.45
C LEU A 78 19.33 -6.25 -1.56
N GLU A 79 20.12 -5.55 -2.37
CA GLU A 79 19.93 -4.12 -2.67
C GLU A 79 18.62 -3.87 -3.42
N HIS A 80 18.28 -4.74 -4.35
CA HIS A 80 17.01 -4.67 -5.07
C HIS A 80 15.82 -4.86 -4.11
N ASP A 81 15.86 -5.91 -3.29
CA ASP A 81 14.84 -6.15 -2.26
C ASP A 81 14.71 -4.96 -1.29
N HIS A 82 15.84 -4.41 -0.84
CA HIS A 82 15.86 -3.26 0.06
C HIS A 82 15.20 -2.03 -0.57
N LYS A 83 15.46 -1.75 -1.85
CA LYS A 83 14.83 -0.64 -2.59
C LYS A 83 13.32 -0.83 -2.70
N ILE A 84 12.85 -2.03 -3.04
CA ILE A 84 11.40 -2.33 -3.12
C ILE A 84 10.74 -2.07 -1.77
N HIS A 85 11.32 -2.59 -0.68
CA HIS A 85 10.80 -2.37 0.66
C HIS A 85 10.81 -0.88 1.06
N HIS A 86 11.86 -0.15 0.69
CA HIS A 86 11.96 1.29 0.97
C HIS A 86 10.82 2.06 0.29
N TYR A 87 10.66 1.92 -1.02
CA TYR A 87 9.58 2.60 -1.76
C TYR A 87 8.18 2.16 -1.33
N GLY A 88 8.01 0.87 -1.00
CA GLY A 88 6.75 0.38 -0.43
C GLY A 88 6.42 1.07 0.90
N ASN A 89 7.40 1.19 1.79
CA ASN A 89 7.22 1.87 3.07
C ASN A 89 6.99 3.38 2.90
N GLU A 90 7.66 4.03 1.95
CA GLU A 90 7.41 5.45 1.64
C GLU A 90 5.96 5.66 1.19
N LEU A 91 5.45 4.84 0.28
CA LEU A 91 4.05 4.90 -0.14
C LEU A 91 3.09 4.72 1.04
N ILE A 92 3.34 3.72 1.90
CA ILE A 92 2.54 3.49 3.11
C ILE A 92 2.59 4.70 4.04
N ASN A 93 3.74 5.33 4.21
CA ASN A 93 3.86 6.51 5.07
C ASN A 93 3.09 7.70 4.51
N VAL A 94 3.12 7.92 3.19
CA VAL A 94 2.32 8.97 2.54
C VAL A 94 0.82 8.73 2.73
N ILE A 95 0.37 7.48 2.57
CA ILE A 95 -1.06 7.12 2.75
C ILE A 95 -1.53 7.30 4.20
N LYS A 96 -0.65 7.10 5.20
CA LYS A 96 -0.98 7.24 6.62
C LYS A 96 -1.12 8.68 7.12
N VAL A 97 -0.64 9.66 6.38
CA VAL A 97 -0.74 11.07 6.77
C VAL A 97 -2.22 11.47 6.79
N THR A 98 -2.65 12.16 7.87
CA THR A 98 -4.01 12.65 8.05
C THR A 98 -4.13 14.12 7.61
N GLY A 99 -5.32 14.54 7.22
CA GLY A 99 -5.65 15.91 6.84
C GLY A 99 -6.33 16.02 5.47
N ARG A 100 -6.96 17.17 5.22
CA ARG A 100 -7.76 17.44 4.01
C ARG A 100 -6.99 17.13 2.73
N LYS A 101 -5.80 17.73 2.58
CA LYS A 101 -5.00 17.59 1.35
C LYS A 101 -4.67 16.14 1.06
N ASN A 102 -4.18 15.41 2.05
CA ASN A 102 -3.80 14.02 1.86
C ASN A 102 -5.00 13.12 1.54
N LEU A 103 -6.15 13.37 2.16
CA LEU A 103 -7.38 12.64 1.86
C LEU A 103 -7.83 12.87 0.41
N ILE A 104 -7.74 14.10 -0.09
CA ILE A 104 -8.03 14.42 -1.50
C ILE A 104 -7.02 13.75 -2.43
N ASP A 105 -5.72 13.79 -2.13
CA ASP A 105 -4.68 13.13 -2.95
C ASP A 105 -4.93 11.61 -3.04
N ILE A 106 -5.34 10.97 -1.94
CA ILE A 106 -5.73 9.55 -1.92
C ILE A 106 -6.97 9.32 -2.79
N LEU A 107 -7.99 10.16 -2.70
CA LEU A 107 -9.21 10.03 -3.51
C LEU A 107 -8.90 10.22 -5.00
N ILE A 108 -7.99 11.13 -5.37
CA ILE A 108 -7.53 11.28 -6.76
C ILE A 108 -6.85 10.00 -7.25
N ALA A 109 -5.96 9.40 -6.45
CA ALA A 109 -5.33 8.13 -6.80
C ALA A 109 -6.37 7.00 -6.95
N ARG A 110 -7.34 6.91 -6.03
CA ARG A 110 -8.46 5.97 -6.12
C ARG A 110 -9.30 6.19 -7.38
N LYS A 111 -9.60 7.44 -7.73
CA LYS A 111 -10.36 7.78 -8.95
C LYS A 111 -9.72 7.15 -10.19
N VAL A 112 -8.40 7.31 -10.35
CA VAL A 112 -7.66 6.77 -11.50
C VAL A 112 -7.67 5.23 -11.51
N ILE A 113 -7.46 4.60 -10.35
CA ILE A 113 -7.39 3.14 -10.25
C ILE A 113 -8.78 2.51 -10.39
N GLU A 114 -9.75 3.00 -9.61
CA GLU A 114 -11.07 2.38 -9.51
C GLU A 114 -11.92 2.59 -10.75
N SER A 115 -11.76 3.71 -11.48
CA SER A 115 -12.44 3.92 -12.76
C SER A 115 -11.99 2.89 -13.80
N GLN A 116 -10.70 2.61 -13.89
CA GLN A 116 -10.18 1.58 -14.80
C GLN A 116 -10.59 0.17 -14.37
N LEU A 117 -10.65 -0.10 -13.07
CA LEU A 117 -11.15 -1.37 -12.55
C LEU A 117 -12.64 -1.56 -12.88
N ALA A 118 -13.47 -0.52 -12.75
CA ALA A 118 -14.89 -0.57 -13.14
C ALA A 118 -15.06 -0.83 -14.64
N ARG A 119 -14.26 -0.15 -15.48
CA ARG A 119 -14.22 -0.39 -16.93
C ARG A 119 -13.91 -1.85 -17.28
N PHE A 120 -12.86 -2.42 -16.68
CA PHE A 120 -12.49 -3.81 -16.88
C PHE A 120 -13.51 -4.77 -16.28
N ALA A 121 -14.08 -4.47 -15.13
CA ALA A 121 -15.13 -5.29 -14.53
C ALA A 121 -16.33 -5.43 -15.49
N ALA A 122 -16.79 -4.36 -16.12
CA ALA A 122 -17.87 -4.41 -17.10
C ALA A 122 -17.55 -5.34 -18.29
N GLN A 123 -16.26 -5.49 -18.65
CA GLN A 123 -15.83 -6.39 -19.73
C GLN A 123 -15.79 -7.87 -19.31
N TYR A 124 -15.32 -8.15 -18.08
CA TYR A 124 -14.92 -9.50 -17.68
C TYR A 124 -15.81 -10.15 -16.62
N ILE A 125 -16.72 -9.40 -15.98
CA ILE A 125 -17.53 -9.89 -14.87
C ILE A 125 -18.39 -11.10 -15.29
N THR A 126 -18.45 -12.08 -14.42
CA THR A 126 -19.32 -13.26 -14.57
C THR A 126 -20.71 -13.00 -13.97
N ARG A 127 -21.68 -13.83 -14.34
CA ARG A 127 -23.04 -13.76 -13.75
C ARG A 127 -23.04 -14.03 -12.26
N ARG A 128 -22.11 -14.84 -11.76
CA ARG A 128 -21.97 -15.13 -10.33
C ARG A 128 -21.48 -13.88 -9.57
N GLU A 129 -20.43 -13.24 -10.06
CA GLU A 129 -19.86 -12.03 -9.46
C GLU A 129 -20.85 -10.85 -9.48
N LEU A 130 -21.64 -10.72 -10.56
CA LEU A 130 -22.73 -9.73 -10.58
C LEU A 130 -23.75 -9.95 -9.46
N LYS A 131 -24.14 -11.19 -9.17
CA LYS A 131 -25.04 -11.49 -8.06
C LYS A 131 -24.40 -11.15 -6.70
N GLU A 132 -23.12 -11.43 -6.55
CA GLU A 132 -22.40 -11.11 -5.31
C GLU A 132 -22.37 -9.58 -5.07
N ILE A 133 -22.18 -8.75 -6.11
CA ILE A 133 -22.23 -7.29 -6.01
C ILE A 133 -23.66 -6.82 -5.72
N GLU A 134 -24.67 -7.39 -6.40
CA GLU A 134 -26.08 -7.07 -6.17
C GLU A 134 -26.51 -7.32 -4.71
N GLU A 135 -26.02 -8.41 -4.12
CA GLU A 135 -26.28 -8.71 -2.70
C GLU A 135 -25.68 -7.65 -1.78
N VAL A 136 -24.45 -7.19 -2.06
CA VAL A 136 -23.82 -6.10 -1.28
C VAL A 136 -24.66 -4.83 -1.35
N ILE A 137 -25.14 -4.44 -2.54
CA ILE A 137 -26.00 -3.27 -2.68
C ILE A 137 -27.32 -3.42 -1.90
N LYS A 138 -27.92 -4.61 -1.90
CA LYS A 138 -29.11 -4.90 -1.08
C LYS A 138 -28.83 -4.72 0.42
N PHE A 139 -27.66 -5.19 0.91
CA PHE A 139 -27.25 -4.96 2.28
C PHE A 139 -27.01 -3.48 2.60
N GLN A 140 -26.34 -2.74 1.72
CA GLN A 140 -26.14 -1.31 1.89
C GLN A 140 -27.48 -0.57 2.03
N ARG A 141 -28.49 -0.92 1.20
CA ARG A 141 -29.83 -0.34 1.28
C ARG A 141 -30.48 -0.59 2.65
N ILE A 142 -30.44 -1.85 3.11
CA ILE A 142 -30.99 -2.23 4.42
C ILE A 142 -30.25 -1.49 5.56
N HIS A 143 -28.94 -1.37 5.49
CA HIS A 143 -28.14 -0.68 6.50
C HIS A 143 -28.44 0.83 6.52
N VAL A 144 -28.56 1.47 5.36
CA VAL A 144 -28.95 2.88 5.25
C VAL A 144 -30.34 3.12 5.84
N GLU A 145 -31.34 2.29 5.49
CA GLU A 145 -32.71 2.38 6.02
C GLU A 145 -32.77 2.23 7.55
N LYS A 146 -31.89 1.40 8.12
CA LYS A 146 -31.77 1.17 9.56
C LYS A 146 -30.85 2.16 10.28
N GLY A 147 -30.22 3.11 9.57
CA GLY A 147 -29.22 4.03 10.13
C GLY A 147 -27.93 3.36 10.59
N LEU A 148 -27.65 2.15 10.10
CA LEU A 148 -26.42 1.40 10.40
C LEU A 148 -25.25 1.88 9.53
N SER A 149 -24.03 1.48 9.90
CA SER A 149 -22.81 1.73 9.09
C SER A 149 -22.83 0.88 7.83
N ILE A 150 -22.39 1.48 6.71
CA ILE A 150 -22.15 0.81 5.43
C ILE A 150 -20.66 0.68 5.10
N ALA A 151 -19.76 1.00 6.02
CA ALA A 151 -18.32 1.05 5.75
C ALA A 151 -17.74 -0.30 5.31
N GLU A 152 -18.20 -1.40 5.90
CA GLU A 152 -17.78 -2.76 5.51
C GLU A 152 -18.35 -3.15 4.14
N ASP A 153 -19.62 -2.81 3.89
CA ASP A 153 -20.25 -3.07 2.59
C ASP A 153 -19.58 -2.24 1.47
N ASP A 154 -19.18 -0.99 1.76
CA ASP A 154 -18.43 -0.12 0.84
C ASP A 154 -17.09 -0.79 0.46
N VAL A 155 -16.34 -1.27 1.44
CA VAL A 155 -15.08 -2.00 1.19
C VAL A 155 -15.33 -3.23 0.31
N ARG A 156 -16.35 -4.02 0.64
CA ARG A 156 -16.69 -5.23 -0.09
C ARG A 156 -17.15 -4.95 -1.52
N PHE A 157 -17.97 -3.90 -1.74
CA PHE A 157 -18.42 -3.48 -3.06
C PHE A 157 -17.26 -3.19 -4.00
N HIS A 158 -16.36 -2.31 -3.60
CA HIS A 158 -15.20 -1.94 -4.40
C HIS A 158 -14.23 -3.13 -4.61
N LYS A 159 -14.07 -3.99 -3.59
CA LYS A 159 -13.23 -5.19 -3.70
C LYS A 159 -13.75 -6.19 -4.73
N LEU A 160 -15.06 -6.43 -4.77
CA LEU A 160 -15.67 -7.32 -5.76
C LEU A 160 -15.50 -6.77 -7.19
N ILE A 161 -15.66 -5.46 -7.39
CA ILE A 161 -15.40 -4.82 -8.69
C ILE A 161 -13.93 -5.00 -9.08
N ALA A 162 -12.98 -4.75 -8.17
CA ALA A 162 -11.56 -4.89 -8.43
C ALA A 162 -11.17 -6.33 -8.82
N GLN A 163 -11.73 -7.33 -8.15
CA GLN A 163 -11.52 -8.74 -8.48
C GLN A 163 -12.11 -9.11 -9.85
N ALA A 164 -13.31 -8.60 -10.17
CA ALA A 164 -13.96 -8.82 -11.46
C ALA A 164 -13.20 -8.19 -12.64
N ALA A 165 -12.40 -7.16 -12.39
CA ALA A 165 -11.57 -6.49 -13.40
C ALA A 165 -10.41 -7.33 -13.97
N ARG A 166 -10.06 -8.46 -13.33
CA ARG A 166 -8.95 -9.35 -13.74
C ARG A 166 -7.57 -8.69 -13.83
N ASN A 167 -7.38 -7.53 -13.23
CA ASN A 167 -6.10 -6.84 -13.16
C ASN A 167 -5.53 -6.91 -11.74
N ARG A 168 -4.71 -7.93 -11.47
CA ARG A 168 -4.13 -8.19 -10.15
C ARG A 168 -3.23 -7.08 -9.62
N VAL A 169 -2.61 -6.29 -10.52
CA VAL A 169 -1.72 -5.19 -10.11
C VAL A 169 -2.54 -4.01 -9.58
N LEU A 170 -3.59 -3.60 -10.31
CA LEU A 170 -4.48 -2.53 -9.86
C LEU A 170 -5.28 -2.94 -8.62
N ASP A 171 -5.72 -4.20 -8.53
CA ASP A 171 -6.40 -4.74 -7.34
C ASP A 171 -5.50 -4.66 -6.10
N ALA A 172 -4.24 -5.11 -6.19
CA ALA A 172 -3.29 -5.04 -5.08
C ALA A 172 -2.91 -3.59 -4.69
N ALA A 173 -2.79 -2.69 -5.68
CA ALA A 173 -2.53 -1.27 -5.42
C ALA A 173 -3.72 -0.62 -4.68
N LEU A 174 -4.95 -0.93 -5.10
CA LEU A 174 -6.15 -0.45 -4.43
C LEU A 174 -6.26 -0.98 -2.99
N ASP A 175 -5.98 -2.27 -2.78
CA ASP A 175 -5.96 -2.87 -1.43
C ASP A 175 -4.99 -2.13 -0.51
N LEU A 176 -3.77 -1.85 -0.99
CA LEU A 176 -2.77 -1.12 -0.22
C LEU A 176 -3.27 0.27 0.20
N ILE A 177 -3.89 1.01 -0.74
CA ILE A 177 -4.42 2.35 -0.49
C ILE A 177 -5.59 2.30 0.51
N ARG A 178 -6.50 1.34 0.36
CA ARG A 178 -7.71 1.26 1.19
C ARG A 178 -7.45 0.72 2.60
N GLN A 179 -6.57 -0.26 2.77
CA GLN A 179 -6.31 -0.89 4.08
C GLN A 179 -5.52 0.01 5.02
N HIS A 180 -4.52 0.72 4.52
CA HIS A 180 -3.68 1.56 5.37
C HIS A 180 -4.31 2.91 5.73
N GLY A 181 -5.26 3.41 4.94
CA GLY A 181 -5.91 4.68 5.17
C GLY A 181 -7.03 4.68 6.22
N GLN A 182 -7.53 3.51 6.66
CA GLN A 182 -8.79 3.42 7.45
C GLN A 182 -9.88 4.36 6.91
N LEU A 183 -9.91 4.49 5.57
CA LEU A 183 -10.64 5.57 4.88
C LEU A 183 -12.15 5.42 4.99
N SER A 184 -12.67 4.19 4.96
CA SER A 184 -14.12 3.97 4.89
C SER A 184 -14.88 4.52 6.11
N PRO A 185 -14.42 4.34 7.37
CA PRO A 185 -15.07 4.97 8.51
C PRO A 185 -14.97 6.51 8.50
N VAL A 186 -13.84 7.07 8.08
CA VAL A 186 -13.63 8.53 8.00
C VAL A 186 -14.54 9.13 6.92
N LEU A 187 -14.56 8.53 5.73
CA LEU A 187 -15.43 8.96 4.64
C LEU A 187 -16.92 8.80 4.99
N GLU A 188 -17.31 7.72 5.67
CA GLU A 188 -18.67 7.54 6.14
C GLU A 188 -19.06 8.64 7.13
N TYR A 189 -18.20 8.99 8.08
CA TYR A 189 -18.43 10.09 9.00
C TYR A 189 -18.64 11.42 8.26
N ILE A 190 -17.75 11.76 7.31
CA ILE A 190 -17.85 12.97 6.49
C ILE A 190 -19.16 12.98 5.72
N ARG A 191 -19.49 11.91 5.01
CA ARG A 191 -20.73 11.76 4.23
C ARG A 191 -21.99 11.95 5.07
N LYS A 192 -22.03 11.37 6.28
CA LYS A 192 -23.14 11.57 7.22
C LYS A 192 -23.29 13.04 7.61
N LYS A 193 -22.19 13.75 7.83
CA LYS A 193 -22.20 15.19 8.19
C LYS A 193 -22.72 16.06 7.05
N VAL A 194 -22.32 15.79 5.81
CA VAL A 194 -22.72 16.56 4.62
C VAL A 194 -24.01 16.02 3.96
N LYS A 195 -24.62 14.97 4.52
CA LYS A 195 -25.86 14.32 4.02
C LYS A 195 -25.72 13.78 2.59
N SER A 196 -24.60 13.16 2.26
CA SER A 196 -24.31 12.58 0.95
C SER A 196 -25.18 11.36 0.60
N LYS A 197 -25.39 11.13 -0.70
CA LYS A 197 -26.26 10.06 -1.24
C LYS A 197 -25.45 8.93 -1.89
N VAL A 198 -24.50 8.37 -1.17
CA VAL A 198 -23.56 7.34 -1.65
C VAL A 198 -24.23 6.13 -2.31
N LEU A 199 -25.32 5.65 -1.74
CA LEU A 199 -26.01 4.46 -2.25
C LEU A 199 -26.43 4.61 -3.71
N LEU A 200 -26.89 5.81 -4.11
CA LEU A 200 -27.27 6.10 -5.49
C LEU A 200 -26.07 5.99 -6.47
N ASP A 201 -24.89 6.33 -6.02
CA ASP A 201 -23.70 6.22 -6.84
C ASP A 201 -23.27 4.76 -7.03
N HIS A 202 -23.35 3.93 -5.99
CA HIS A 202 -23.07 2.50 -6.08
C HIS A 202 -24.07 1.77 -6.99
N GLU A 203 -25.36 2.14 -6.93
CA GLU A 203 -26.39 1.60 -7.81
C GLU A 203 -26.10 1.90 -9.29
N LYS A 204 -25.71 3.14 -9.62
CA LYS A 204 -25.31 3.53 -10.98
C LYS A 204 -24.09 2.76 -11.49
N ILE A 205 -23.07 2.60 -10.65
CA ILE A 205 -21.89 1.81 -10.99
C ILE A 205 -22.28 0.35 -11.29
N PHE A 206 -23.11 -0.24 -10.43
CA PHE A 206 -23.59 -1.60 -10.63
C PHE A 206 -24.38 -1.75 -11.93
N GLU A 207 -25.32 -0.86 -12.22
CA GLU A 207 -26.13 -0.85 -13.43
C GLU A 207 -25.25 -0.79 -14.69
N ALA A 208 -24.23 0.08 -14.70
CA ALA A 208 -23.30 0.20 -15.81
C ALA A 208 -22.45 -1.08 -16.00
N ILE A 209 -22.00 -1.70 -14.92
CA ILE A 209 -21.27 -2.97 -14.96
C ILE A 209 -22.19 -4.11 -15.43
N ALA A 210 -23.42 -4.16 -14.93
CA ALA A 210 -24.40 -5.19 -15.27
C ALA A 210 -24.84 -5.11 -16.75
N SER A 211 -24.95 -3.91 -17.30
CA SER A 211 -25.22 -3.67 -18.73
C SER A 211 -24.02 -3.94 -19.63
N ARG A 212 -22.86 -4.27 -19.05
CA ARG A 212 -21.59 -4.49 -19.78
C ARG A 212 -21.20 -3.31 -20.66
N ASN A 213 -21.38 -2.10 -20.15
CA ASN A 213 -20.93 -0.87 -20.78
C ASN A 213 -19.66 -0.34 -20.06
N PRO A 214 -18.45 -0.61 -20.60
CA PRO A 214 -17.19 -0.24 -19.94
C PRO A 214 -17.01 1.26 -19.77
N GLU A 215 -17.47 2.06 -20.73
CA GLU A 215 -17.33 3.51 -20.70
C GLU A 215 -18.25 4.13 -19.63
N GLU A 216 -19.47 3.66 -19.55
CA GLU A 216 -20.43 4.10 -18.54
C GLU A 216 -20.01 3.68 -17.13
N ALA A 217 -19.46 2.45 -16.96
CA ALA A 217 -18.93 1.98 -15.70
C ALA A 217 -17.74 2.81 -15.22
N GLU A 218 -16.82 3.17 -16.12
CA GLU A 218 -15.72 4.10 -15.85
C GLU A 218 -16.25 5.46 -15.38
N ASN A 219 -17.17 6.06 -16.14
CA ASN A 219 -17.73 7.36 -15.85
C ASN A 219 -18.53 7.38 -14.53
N ALA A 220 -19.31 6.33 -14.27
CA ALA A 220 -20.05 6.21 -13.01
C ALA A 220 -19.11 6.15 -11.80
N MET A 221 -17.99 5.41 -11.92
CA MET A 221 -16.97 5.35 -10.86
C MET A 221 -16.24 6.68 -10.68
N VAL A 222 -15.89 7.37 -11.78
CA VAL A 222 -15.30 8.73 -11.73
C VAL A 222 -16.22 9.66 -10.95
N ASN A 223 -17.49 9.74 -11.33
CA ASN A 223 -18.49 10.59 -10.68
C ASN A 223 -18.65 10.25 -9.18
N HIS A 224 -18.66 8.97 -8.85
CA HIS A 224 -18.72 8.51 -7.45
C HIS A 224 -17.55 9.06 -6.62
N ILE A 225 -16.32 8.96 -7.13
CA ILE A 225 -15.15 9.45 -6.38
C ILE A 225 -15.08 10.99 -6.39
N GLU A 226 -15.54 11.65 -7.44
CA GLU A 226 -15.65 13.11 -7.47
C GLU A 226 -16.67 13.63 -6.44
N ASN A 227 -17.82 12.97 -6.31
CA ASN A 227 -18.78 13.25 -5.23
C ASN A 227 -18.14 13.11 -3.84
N LEU A 228 -17.25 12.11 -3.65
CA LEU A 228 -16.49 11.97 -2.42
C LEU A 228 -15.52 13.13 -2.16
N ILE A 229 -14.82 13.58 -3.18
CA ILE A 229 -13.91 14.74 -3.07
C ILE A 229 -14.71 15.98 -2.68
N GLU A 230 -15.85 16.22 -3.33
CA GLU A 230 -16.74 17.32 -2.98
C GLU A 230 -17.26 17.22 -1.54
N ASP A 231 -17.62 16.02 -1.08
CA ASP A 231 -18.07 15.81 0.30
C ASP A 231 -16.98 16.14 1.32
N VAL A 232 -15.73 15.74 1.02
CA VAL A 232 -14.57 16.11 1.83
C VAL A 232 -14.40 17.63 1.87
N GLU A 233 -14.47 18.30 0.73
CA GLU A 233 -14.34 19.76 0.65
C GLU A 233 -15.46 20.50 1.41
N LYS A 234 -16.70 20.08 1.23
CA LYS A 234 -17.85 20.62 1.96
C LYS A 234 -17.71 20.46 3.47
N TYR A 235 -17.27 19.29 3.92
CA TYR A 235 -17.06 19.02 5.35
C TYR A 235 -16.01 19.97 5.96
N TRP A 236 -14.87 20.14 5.29
CA TRP A 236 -13.81 21.04 5.81
C TRP A 236 -14.25 22.51 5.81
N ASN A 237 -14.97 22.96 4.80
CA ASN A 237 -15.51 24.33 4.78
C ASN A 237 -16.48 24.55 5.94
N MET A 238 -17.38 23.58 6.23
CA MET A 238 -18.29 23.67 7.38
C MET A 238 -17.57 23.74 8.74
N VAL A 239 -16.44 23.02 8.89
CA VAL A 239 -15.65 23.04 10.13
C VAL A 239 -14.93 24.37 10.30
N TYR A 240 -14.32 24.92 9.28
CA TYR A 240 -13.63 26.23 9.35
C TYR A 240 -14.61 27.40 9.56
N GLU A 241 -15.77 27.40 8.89
CA GLU A 241 -16.80 28.43 9.11
C GLU A 241 -17.35 28.42 10.56
N SER A 242 -17.36 27.24 11.22
CA SER A 242 -17.79 27.13 12.61
C SER A 242 -16.75 27.65 13.61
N ASP A 243 -15.45 27.62 13.27
CA ASP A 243 -14.38 28.13 14.14
C ASP A 243 -14.27 29.65 14.06
N ASP A 244 -14.56 30.28 12.90
CA ASP A 244 -14.57 31.74 12.74
C ASP A 244 -15.75 32.45 13.43
N VAL A 245 -16.85 31.72 13.72
CA VAL A 245 -18.04 32.30 14.42
C VAL A 245 -17.87 32.30 15.94
N ASN A 246 -16.88 31.57 16.50
CA ASN A 246 -16.65 31.44 17.94
C ASN A 246 -15.41 32.23 18.44
N MET A 247 -14.84 33.14 17.65
CA MET A 247 -13.88 34.17 18.05
C MET A 247 -14.56 35.53 18.10
#